data_c93707baab1c15122dc701792ee5d64a
#
_entry.id   c93707baab1c15122dc701792ee5d64a
#
_cell.length_a   1.000
_cell.length_b   1.000
_cell.length_c   1.000
_cell.angle_alpha   90.00
_cell.angle_beta   90.00
_cell.angle_gamma   90.00
#
_symmetry.space_group_name_H-M   'P 1'
#
loop_
_entity.id
_entity.type
_entity.pdbx_description
1 polymer ?
#
loop_
_entity_poly.entity_id
_entity_poly.type
_entity_poly.pdbx_seq_one_letter_code
_entity_poly.pdbx_strand_id
1 'polypeptide(L)'
;MKNRKYDIIVFGASGFTGKLVSEYLFKSKDSKNISWAIAGRDEDKLKKIADNYNIDYILADSFDLDSLNHICSLSKLILSAVGPYMIYGENLLYACIENSTHYLDLTGEPQFVTNN
;
A
#
# COMPACT_ATOMS: atom_id res chain seq x y z
N MET A 1 -18.58 1.58 -11.17
CA MET A 1 -17.31 1.24 -10.56
C MET A 1 -17.12 -0.25 -10.51
N LYS A 2 -15.95 -0.70 -10.89
CA LYS A 2 -15.69 -2.12 -10.87
C LYS A 2 -15.52 -2.62 -9.44
N ASN A 3 -15.90 -3.86 -9.24
CA ASN A 3 -15.64 -4.49 -7.95
C ASN A 3 -14.14 -4.70 -7.78
N ARG A 4 -13.63 -4.27 -6.66
CA ARG A 4 -12.23 -4.47 -6.33
C ARG A 4 -12.14 -5.50 -5.24
N LYS A 5 -11.09 -6.31 -5.31
CA LYS A 5 -10.91 -7.37 -4.33
C LYS A 5 -10.65 -6.81 -2.93
N TYR A 6 -9.95 -5.69 -2.86
CA TYR A 6 -9.62 -5.08 -1.59
C TYR A 6 -10.07 -3.64 -1.52
N ASP A 7 -10.43 -3.22 -0.34
CA ASP A 7 -10.68 -1.79 -0.10
C ASP A 7 -9.37 -1.04 -0.01
N ILE A 8 -8.38 -1.64 0.64
CA ILE A 8 -7.09 -1.00 0.88
C ILE A 8 -5.96 -1.99 0.64
N ILE A 9 -4.89 -1.54 -0.01
CA ILE A 9 -3.63 -2.26 -0.04
C ILE A 9 -2.56 -1.35 0.55
N VAL A 10 -1.84 -1.85 1.54
CA VAL A 10 -0.73 -1.12 2.16
C VAL A 10 0.54 -1.48 1.41
N PHE A 11 1.07 -0.53 0.65
CA PHE A 11 2.28 -0.74 -0.13
C PHE A 11 3.50 -0.32 0.68
N GLY A 12 4.51 -1.18 0.72
CA GLY A 12 5.67 -0.93 1.56
C GLY A 12 5.47 -1.42 2.98
N ALA A 13 4.65 -2.46 3.14
CA ALA A 13 4.23 -2.91 4.47
C ALA A 13 5.37 -3.47 5.31
N SER A 14 6.46 -3.91 4.69
CA SER A 14 7.57 -4.48 5.43
C SER A 14 8.45 -3.42 6.09
N GLY A 15 8.29 -2.16 5.73
CA GLY A 15 9.04 -1.08 6.36
C GLY A 15 8.43 -0.66 7.69
N PHE A 16 9.11 0.24 8.37
CA PHE A 16 8.68 0.68 9.69
C PHE A 16 7.26 1.27 9.68
N THR A 17 7.05 2.24 8.81
CA THR A 17 5.74 2.88 8.72
C THR A 17 4.66 1.89 8.29
N GLY A 18 5.00 1.03 7.32
CA GLY A 18 4.05 0.04 6.85
C GLY A 18 3.62 -0.92 7.95
N LYS A 19 4.55 -1.30 8.81
CA LYS A 19 4.21 -2.18 9.94
C LYS A 19 3.26 -1.49 10.90
N LEU A 20 3.50 -0.21 11.17
CA LEU A 20 2.61 0.54 12.07
C LEU A 20 1.22 0.66 11.49
N VAL A 21 1.12 0.93 10.21
CA VAL A 21 -0.17 1.05 9.55
C VAL A 21 -0.91 -0.28 9.57
N SER A 22 -0.19 -1.37 9.28
CA SER A 22 -0.81 -2.69 9.29
C SER A 22 -1.33 -3.05 10.67
N GLU A 23 -0.56 -2.72 11.71
CA GLU A 23 -1.00 -2.96 13.07
C GLU A 23 -2.24 -2.15 13.41
N TYR A 24 -2.25 -0.89 12.98
CA TYR A 24 -3.40 -0.04 13.22
C TYR A 24 -4.66 -0.60 12.54
N LEU A 25 -4.53 -1.00 11.29
CA LEU A 25 -5.68 -1.56 10.58
C LEU A 25 -6.17 -2.84 11.24
N PHE A 26 -5.24 -3.68 11.66
CA PHE A 26 -5.63 -4.93 12.30
C PHE A 26 -6.38 -4.70 13.60
N LYS A 27 -5.95 -3.71 14.39
CA LYS A 27 -6.54 -3.45 15.69
C LYS A 27 -7.78 -2.56 15.62
N SER A 28 -8.00 -1.90 14.50
CA SER A 28 -9.14 -0.99 14.38
C SER A 28 -10.45 -1.76 14.36
N LYS A 29 -11.42 -1.28 15.13
CA LYS A 29 -12.74 -1.91 15.15
C LYS A 29 -13.40 -1.83 13.78
N ASP A 30 -13.15 -0.75 13.07
CA ASP A 30 -13.76 -0.54 11.77
C ASP A 30 -13.15 -1.43 10.70
N SER A 31 -11.96 -1.96 10.94
CA SER A 31 -11.28 -2.76 9.92
C SER A 31 -11.95 -4.10 9.67
N LYS A 32 -12.83 -4.52 10.56
CA LYS A 32 -13.55 -5.77 10.36
C LYS A 32 -14.42 -5.74 9.11
N ASN A 33 -14.82 -4.54 8.70
CA ASN A 33 -15.63 -4.37 7.52
C ASN A 33 -14.84 -3.93 6.32
N ILE A 34 -13.51 -3.90 6.46
CA ILE A 34 -12.63 -3.47 5.40
C ILE A 34 -11.80 -4.65 4.93
N SER A 35 -11.81 -4.85 3.62
CA SER A 35 -10.98 -5.88 3.01
C SER A 35 -9.63 -5.25 2.70
N TRP A 36 -8.54 -5.81 3.24
CA TRP A 36 -7.23 -5.20 3.01
C TRP A 36 -6.15 -6.26 2.84
N ALA A 37 -5.08 -5.83 2.22
CA ALA A 37 -3.92 -6.67 1.99
C ALA A 37 -2.66 -5.81 2.08
N ILE A 38 -1.51 -6.45 2.07
CA ILE A 38 -0.25 -5.75 2.10
C ILE A 38 0.53 -6.07 0.84
N ALA A 39 1.41 -5.16 0.45
CA ALA A 39 2.21 -5.34 -0.75
C ALA A 39 3.61 -4.81 -0.53
N GLY A 40 4.56 -5.38 -1.22
CA GLY A 40 5.95 -4.97 -1.14
C GLY A 40 6.82 -5.93 -1.92
N ARG A 41 8.12 -5.78 -1.83
CA ARG A 41 9.03 -6.60 -2.63
C ARG A 41 9.71 -7.71 -1.85
N ASP A 42 9.68 -7.69 -0.54
CA ASP A 42 10.36 -8.69 0.29
C ASP A 42 9.34 -9.73 0.74
N GLU A 43 9.29 -10.83 0.00
CA GLU A 43 8.28 -11.85 0.24
C GLU A 43 8.35 -12.43 1.64
N ASP A 44 9.54 -12.70 2.13
CA ASP A 44 9.67 -13.33 3.45
C ASP A 44 9.11 -12.45 4.55
N LYS A 45 9.40 -11.15 4.49
CA LYS A 45 8.89 -10.21 5.49
C LYS A 45 7.38 -10.02 5.35
N LEU A 46 6.89 -9.95 4.12
CA LEU A 46 5.46 -9.80 3.90
C LEU A 46 4.70 -11.01 4.40
N LYS A 47 5.24 -12.19 4.14
CA LYS A 47 4.57 -13.40 4.57
C LYS A 47 4.42 -13.46 6.08
N LYS A 48 5.46 -13.04 6.80
CA LYS A 48 5.39 -13.03 8.27
C LYS A 48 4.31 -12.07 8.75
N ILE A 49 4.23 -10.91 8.15
CA ILE A 49 3.24 -9.92 8.54
C ILE A 49 1.84 -10.43 8.21
N ALA A 50 1.68 -10.98 7.01
CA ALA A 50 0.38 -11.48 6.56
C ALA A 50 -0.10 -12.61 7.45
N ASP A 51 0.81 -13.52 7.85
CA ASP A 51 0.43 -14.61 8.72
C ASP A 51 -0.01 -14.12 10.10
N ASN A 52 0.67 -13.09 10.61
CA ASN A 52 0.31 -12.51 11.91
C ASN A 52 -1.09 -11.94 11.91
N TYR A 53 -1.50 -11.35 10.81
CA TYR A 53 -2.78 -10.65 10.75
C TYR A 53 -3.84 -11.43 9.96
N ASN A 54 -3.47 -12.60 9.44
CA ASN A 54 -4.36 -13.44 8.66
C ASN A 54 -4.95 -12.67 7.48
N ILE A 55 -4.07 -12.04 6.72
CA ILE A 55 -4.45 -11.28 5.53
C ILE A 55 -3.59 -11.72 4.36
N ASP A 56 -3.94 -11.27 3.18
CA ASP A 56 -3.21 -11.58 1.96
C ASP A 56 -2.00 -10.68 1.79
N TYR A 57 -1.00 -11.16 1.05
CA TYR A 57 0.09 -10.31 0.63
C TYR A 57 0.30 -10.47 -0.87
N ILE A 58 0.86 -9.44 -1.48
CA ILE A 58 1.08 -9.41 -2.92
C ILE A 58 2.46 -8.82 -3.16
N LEU A 59 3.23 -9.45 -4.03
CA LEU A 59 4.55 -8.92 -4.37
C LEU A 59 4.40 -7.77 -5.35
N ALA A 60 5.08 -6.69 -5.07
CA ALA A 60 5.08 -5.51 -5.94
C ALA A 60 6.34 -4.71 -5.69
N ASP A 61 6.86 -4.12 -6.73
CA ASP A 61 8.12 -3.37 -6.68
C ASP A 61 7.90 -1.99 -7.29
N SER A 62 8.40 -0.96 -6.63
CA SER A 62 8.26 0.42 -7.09
C SER A 62 8.84 0.64 -8.49
N PHE A 63 9.75 -0.19 -8.91
CA PHE A 63 10.37 -0.07 -10.23
C PHE A 63 9.73 -0.97 -11.28
N ASP A 64 8.75 -1.76 -10.90
CA ASP A 64 8.07 -2.65 -11.82
C ASP A 64 6.64 -2.17 -12.00
N LEU A 65 6.44 -1.42 -13.08
CA LEU A 65 5.14 -0.79 -13.32
C LEU A 65 4.03 -1.82 -13.48
N ASP A 66 4.34 -2.98 -14.06
CA ASP A 66 3.32 -4.01 -14.20
C ASP A 66 2.82 -4.50 -12.85
N SER A 67 3.72 -4.68 -11.90
CA SER A 67 3.32 -5.12 -10.57
C SER A 67 2.50 -4.04 -9.86
N LEU A 68 2.84 -2.78 -10.08
CA LEU A 68 2.09 -1.69 -9.49
C LEU A 68 0.70 -1.58 -10.10
N ASN A 69 0.60 -1.73 -11.41
CA ASN A 69 -0.70 -1.74 -12.06
C ASN A 69 -1.56 -2.88 -11.54
N HIS A 70 -0.94 -4.02 -11.28
CA HIS A 70 -1.66 -5.16 -10.76
C HIS A 70 -2.31 -4.85 -9.42
N ILE A 71 -1.52 -4.32 -8.45
CA ILE A 71 -2.10 -4.03 -7.13
C ILE A 71 -3.12 -2.90 -7.20
N CYS A 72 -2.90 -1.92 -8.07
CA CYS A 72 -3.86 -0.83 -8.22
C CYS A 72 -5.18 -1.31 -8.80
N SER A 73 -5.14 -2.33 -9.64
CA SER A 73 -6.37 -2.87 -10.21
C SER A 73 -7.17 -3.68 -9.19
N LEU A 74 -6.53 -4.12 -8.12
CA LEU A 74 -7.17 -4.95 -7.10
C LEU A 74 -7.77 -4.15 -5.95
N SER A 75 -7.43 -2.89 -5.82
CA SER A 75 -7.78 -2.13 -4.64
C SER A 75 -8.45 -0.81 -4.96
N LYS A 76 -9.30 -0.36 -4.05
CA LYS A 76 -9.90 0.98 -4.18
C LYS A 76 -8.93 2.06 -3.76
N LEU A 77 -8.06 1.76 -2.83
CA LEU A 77 -7.12 2.73 -2.27
C LEU A 77 -5.77 2.07 -2.02
N ILE A 78 -4.71 2.75 -2.41
CA ILE A 78 -3.36 2.33 -2.07
C ILE A 78 -2.85 3.28 -0.98
N LEU A 79 -2.49 2.70 0.16
CA LEU A 79 -1.80 3.45 1.21
C LEU A 79 -0.31 3.20 1.04
N SER A 80 0.43 4.20 0.64
CA SER A 80 1.85 4.05 0.39
C SER A 80 2.65 4.38 1.64
N ALA A 81 3.50 3.44 2.04
CA ALA A 81 4.41 3.61 3.17
C ALA A 81 5.84 3.40 2.75
N VAL A 82 6.17 3.65 1.51
CA VAL A 82 7.48 3.36 0.93
C VAL A 82 8.48 4.42 1.28
N GLY A 83 8.33 5.38 1.80
CA GLY A 83 9.34 6.36 2.10
C GLY A 83 9.18 7.61 1.26
N PRO A 84 9.92 8.61 1.61
CA PRO A 84 9.69 9.95 1.09
C PRO A 84 10.32 10.24 -0.26
N TYR A 85 10.89 9.25 -0.90
CA TYR A 85 11.61 9.51 -2.15
C TYR A 85 10.63 9.55 -3.31
N MET A 86 10.61 10.67 -3.98
CA MET A 86 9.66 10.91 -5.06
C MET A 86 9.80 9.91 -6.19
N ILE A 87 11.02 9.47 -6.43
CA ILE A 87 11.27 8.53 -7.50
C ILE A 87 10.48 7.23 -7.31
N TYR A 88 10.28 6.80 -6.08
CA TYR A 88 9.49 5.60 -5.82
C TYR A 88 8.00 5.85 -5.92
N GLY A 89 7.59 7.01 -5.48
CA GLY A 89 6.17 7.32 -5.48
C GLY A 89 5.61 7.62 -6.84
N GLU A 90 6.48 8.07 -7.75
CA GLU A 90 6.03 8.49 -9.07
C GLU A 90 5.40 7.36 -9.87
N ASN A 91 6.06 6.21 -9.90
CA ASN A 91 5.52 5.06 -10.63
C ASN A 91 4.22 4.58 -10.04
N LEU A 92 4.14 4.57 -8.72
CA LEU A 92 2.92 4.14 -8.05
C LEU A 92 1.78 5.12 -8.33
N LEU A 93 2.08 6.40 -8.34
CA LEU A 93 1.08 7.41 -8.63
C LEU A 93 0.54 7.23 -10.04
N TYR A 94 1.40 6.99 -11.02
CA TYR A 94 0.97 6.70 -12.38
C TYR A 94 0.05 5.49 -12.42
N ALA A 95 0.43 4.43 -11.73
CA ALA A 95 -0.37 3.21 -11.75
C ALA A 95 -1.76 3.47 -11.13
N CYS A 96 -1.82 4.26 -10.09
CA CYS A 96 -3.10 4.60 -9.48
C CYS A 96 -3.97 5.40 -10.44
N ILE A 97 -3.37 6.35 -11.14
CA ILE A 97 -4.10 7.16 -12.11
C ILE A 97 -4.64 6.29 -13.24
N GLU A 98 -3.80 5.40 -13.77
CA GLU A 98 -4.19 4.53 -14.85
C GLU A 98 -5.34 3.61 -14.47
N ASN A 99 -5.40 3.21 -13.22
CA ASN A 99 -6.42 2.27 -12.75
C ASN A 99 -7.57 2.95 -12.00
N SER A 100 -7.59 4.26 -11.98
CA SER A 100 -8.60 5.03 -11.25
C SER A 100 -8.67 4.61 -9.79
N THR A 101 -7.51 4.39 -9.19
CA THR A 101 -7.39 3.96 -7.81
C THR A 101 -6.93 5.13 -6.96
N HIS A 102 -7.53 5.29 -5.80
CA HIS A 102 -7.14 6.36 -4.89
C HIS A 102 -5.76 6.09 -4.31
N TYR A 103 -5.05 7.15 -4.01
CA TYR A 103 -3.68 7.07 -3.52
C TYR A 103 -3.51 7.97 -2.32
N LEU A 104 -2.93 7.44 -1.26
CA LEU A 104 -2.59 8.21 -0.07
C LEU A 104 -1.20 7.85 0.39
N ASP A 105 -0.33 8.84 0.50
CA ASP A 105 1.06 8.64 0.90
C ASP A 105 1.19 8.94 2.38
N LEU A 106 1.40 7.89 3.16
CA LEU A 106 1.48 8.02 4.61
C LEU A 106 2.86 8.45 5.09
N THR A 107 3.84 8.38 4.21
CA THR A 107 5.17 8.83 4.55
C THR A 107 5.44 10.22 4.03
N GLY A 108 4.48 10.77 3.34
CA GLY A 108 4.60 12.12 2.84
C GLY A 108 4.82 13.04 4.00
N GLU A 109 6.03 13.43 4.17
CA GLU A 109 6.42 14.14 5.34
C GLU A 109 5.91 15.56 5.32
N PRO A 110 5.63 16.07 6.48
CA PRO A 110 5.27 17.47 6.57
C PRO A 110 6.28 18.37 5.88
N GLN A 111 7.53 17.96 5.85
CA GLN A 111 8.52 18.79 5.21
C GLN A 111 8.29 18.96 3.72
N PHE A 112 7.62 18.02 3.09
CA PHE A 112 7.28 18.20 1.69
C PHE A 112 6.32 19.33 1.51
N VAL A 113 5.41 19.43 2.44
CA VAL A 113 4.43 20.51 2.43
C VAL A 113 5.07 21.80 2.86
N THR A 114 5.86 21.73 3.91
CA THR A 114 6.43 22.93 4.48
C THR A 114 7.55 23.52 3.66
N ASN A 115 8.20 22.70 2.88
CA ASN A 115 9.28 23.18 2.02
C ASN A 115 8.79 23.93 0.82
N ASN A 116 7.56 24.01 0.67
CA ASN A 116 6.96 24.67 -0.48
C ASN A 116 6.69 26.12 -0.25
#